data_e4c0534c0c858a5bfec665b3a0a2f660
#
_entry.id   e4c0534c0c858a5bfec665b3a0a2f660
#
_cell.length_a   1.000
_cell.length_b   1.000
_cell.length_c   1.000
_cell.angle_alpha   90.00
_cell.angle_beta   90.00
_cell.angle_gamma   90.00
#
_symmetry.space_group_name_H-M   'P 1'
#
loop_
_entity.id
_entity.type
_entity.pdbx_description
1 polymer ?
#
loop_
_entity_poly.entity_id
_entity_poly.type
_entity_poly.pdbx_seq_one_letter_code
_entity_poly.pdbx_strand_id
1 'polypeptide(L)'
;MPDITIARTDTPSKARYEARVAGIDEPGELTISKVSDTLIIADHTDVPDSMRGMGVAKAMADRLIADARAAGQKIIPLCPYVKAQSIKHRDEWADVIQW
;
A
#
# COMPACT_ATOMS: atom_id res chain seq x y z
N MET A 1 -8.57 -11.07 16.17
CA MET A 1 -8.03 -10.33 15.01
C MET A 1 -7.36 -9.07 15.53
N PRO A 2 -6.14 -8.76 15.10
CA PRO A 2 -5.52 -7.50 15.50
C PRO A 2 -6.30 -6.31 14.92
N ASP A 3 -6.43 -5.26 15.71
CA ASP A 3 -7.02 -4.01 15.23
C ASP A 3 -5.96 -3.23 14.48
N ILE A 4 -6.08 -3.14 13.17
CA ILE A 4 -5.16 -2.43 12.31
C ILE A 4 -5.82 -1.11 11.89
N THR A 5 -5.15 0.00 12.21
CA THR A 5 -5.59 1.33 11.81
C THR A 5 -4.63 1.85 10.76
N ILE A 6 -5.14 2.34 9.64
CA ILE A 6 -4.31 2.86 8.55
C ILE A 6 -4.65 4.33 8.33
N ALA A 7 -3.61 5.17 8.39
CA ALA A 7 -3.71 6.59 8.08
C ALA A 7 -2.92 6.89 6.82
N ARG A 8 -3.39 7.84 6.02
CA ARG A 8 -2.69 8.29 4.82
C ARG A 8 -2.36 9.76 4.93
N THR A 9 -1.12 10.11 4.60
CA THR A 9 -0.64 11.49 4.54
C THR A 9 -0.14 11.76 3.13
N ASP A 10 -0.61 12.85 2.52
CA ASP A 10 -0.27 13.22 1.16
C ASP A 10 0.56 14.49 1.12
N THR A 11 1.53 14.52 0.19
CA THR A 11 2.22 15.72 -0.25
C THR A 11 1.97 15.90 -1.74
N PRO A 12 2.39 16.99 -2.39
CA PRO A 12 2.19 17.14 -3.83
C PRO A 12 2.78 16.02 -4.68
N SER A 13 3.89 15.40 -4.23
CA SER A 13 4.62 14.39 -5.02
C SER A 13 4.60 12.99 -4.42
N LYS A 14 4.12 12.82 -3.19
CA LYS A 14 4.17 11.52 -2.50
C LYS A 14 2.95 11.31 -1.62
N ALA A 15 2.74 10.05 -1.22
CA ALA A 15 1.81 9.71 -0.15
C ALA A 15 2.41 8.59 0.69
N ARG A 16 2.01 8.54 1.94
CA ARG A 16 2.50 7.57 2.90
C ARG A 16 1.32 6.97 3.66
N TYR A 17 1.26 5.65 3.67
CA TYR A 17 0.34 4.91 4.52
C TYR A 17 1.09 4.51 5.78
N GLU A 18 0.48 4.74 6.93
CA GLU A 18 1.01 4.33 8.22
C GLU A 18 0.01 3.40 8.88
N ALA A 19 0.43 2.17 9.17
CA ALA A 19 -0.42 1.19 9.82
C ALA A 19 -0.01 1.08 11.29
N ARG A 20 -1.00 1.12 12.18
CA ARG A 20 -0.81 0.98 13.61
C ARG A 20 -1.59 -0.22 14.12
N VAL A 21 -1.00 -0.93 15.07
CA VAL A 21 -1.64 -2.04 15.77
C VAL A 21 -1.62 -1.72 17.26
N ALA A 22 -2.75 -1.91 17.93
CA ALA A 22 -2.85 -1.66 19.37
C ALA A 22 -1.82 -2.49 20.14
N GLY A 23 -1.09 -1.84 21.05
CA GLY A 23 -0.05 -2.50 21.85
C GLY A 23 1.33 -2.56 21.19
N ILE A 24 1.46 -2.08 19.95
CA ILE A 24 2.74 -2.05 19.22
C ILE A 24 3.07 -0.60 18.91
N ASP A 25 4.23 -0.13 19.36
CA ASP A 25 4.63 1.28 19.21
C ASP A 25 5.13 1.61 17.80
N GLU A 26 5.74 0.64 17.11
CA GLU A 26 6.31 0.86 15.78
C GLU A 26 5.23 0.76 14.71
N PRO A 27 5.18 1.70 13.73
CA PRO A 27 4.21 1.61 12.63
C PRO A 27 4.73 0.74 11.48
N GLY A 28 3.77 0.17 10.71
CA GLY A 28 4.05 -0.29 9.36
C GLY A 28 3.93 0.88 8.40
N GLU A 29 4.61 0.82 7.27
CA GLU A 29 4.67 1.93 6.32
C GLU A 29 4.63 1.41 4.88
N LEU A 30 3.87 2.11 4.03
CA LEU A 30 3.88 1.91 2.60
C LEU A 30 3.91 3.29 1.94
N THR A 31 4.89 3.53 1.07
CA THR A 31 5.06 4.83 0.42
C THR A 31 4.82 4.73 -1.08
N ILE A 32 4.27 5.79 -1.64
CA ILE A 32 4.04 5.92 -3.08
C ILE A 32 4.58 7.26 -3.58
N SER A 33 4.93 7.29 -4.87
CA SER A 33 5.27 8.52 -5.58
C SER A 33 4.17 8.84 -6.58
N LYS A 34 3.81 10.11 -6.70
CA LYS A 34 2.79 10.59 -7.63
C LYS A 34 3.47 11.03 -8.92
N VAL A 35 3.22 10.33 -10.02
CA VAL A 35 3.76 10.68 -11.34
C VAL A 35 2.85 11.69 -12.01
N SER A 36 1.54 11.44 -11.95
CA SER A 36 0.51 12.31 -12.51
C SER A 36 -0.79 12.09 -11.76
N ASP A 37 -1.85 12.76 -12.17
CA ASP A 37 -3.18 12.55 -11.55
C ASP A 37 -3.71 11.14 -11.76
N THR A 38 -3.20 10.42 -12.75
CA THR A 38 -3.69 9.09 -13.12
C THR A 38 -2.67 7.97 -12.95
N LEU A 39 -1.45 8.29 -12.52
CA LEU A 39 -0.37 7.30 -12.40
C LEU A 39 0.44 7.51 -11.14
N ILE A 40 0.57 6.46 -10.35
CA ILE A 40 1.38 6.46 -9.14
C ILE A 40 2.33 5.26 -9.14
N ILE A 41 3.37 5.34 -8.32
CA ILE A 41 4.36 4.27 -8.17
C ILE A 41 4.31 3.80 -6.72
N ALA A 42 4.18 2.49 -6.50
CA ALA A 42 4.36 1.90 -5.18
C ALA A 42 5.86 1.75 -4.95
N ASP A 43 6.42 2.54 -4.04
CA ASP A 43 7.87 2.64 -3.84
C ASP A 43 8.42 1.60 -2.88
N HIS A 44 7.83 1.51 -1.68
CA HIS A 44 8.42 0.75 -0.59
C HIS A 44 7.37 0.38 0.44
N THR A 45 7.54 -0.81 1.02
CA THR A 45 6.73 -1.29 2.14
C THR A 45 7.67 -1.76 3.24
N ASP A 46 7.45 -1.30 4.46
CA ASP A 46 8.22 -1.69 5.62
C ASP A 46 7.28 -2.03 6.77
N VAL A 47 7.42 -3.24 7.31
CA VAL A 47 6.61 -3.70 8.44
C VAL A 47 7.56 -4.22 9.51
N PRO A 48 7.49 -3.70 10.75
CA PRO A 48 8.38 -4.16 11.82
C PRO A 48 8.12 -5.62 12.19
N ASP A 49 9.14 -6.28 12.72
CA ASP A 49 9.05 -7.69 13.11
C ASP A 49 7.92 -7.93 14.11
N SER A 50 7.64 -6.95 14.98
CA SER A 50 6.56 -7.04 15.98
C SER A 50 5.17 -7.21 15.36
N MET A 51 5.01 -6.83 14.07
CA MET A 51 3.75 -6.96 13.34
C MET A 51 3.73 -8.14 12.36
N ARG A 52 4.80 -8.94 12.32
CA ARG A 52 4.92 -10.03 11.36
C ARG A 52 3.81 -11.06 11.59
N GLY A 53 3.19 -11.51 10.50
CA GLY A 53 2.10 -12.50 10.56
C GLY A 53 0.73 -11.92 10.89
N MET A 54 0.61 -10.61 11.06
CA MET A 54 -0.66 -9.95 11.39
C MET A 54 -1.45 -9.46 10.17
N GLY A 55 -0.90 -9.61 8.96
CA GLY A 55 -1.55 -9.13 7.74
C GLY A 55 -1.47 -7.63 7.53
N VAL A 56 -0.54 -6.93 8.20
CA VAL A 56 -0.43 -5.47 8.14
C VAL A 56 -0.04 -4.99 6.75
N ALA A 57 0.97 -5.62 6.14
CA ALA A 57 1.41 -5.24 4.79
C ALA A 57 0.29 -5.45 3.77
N LYS A 58 -0.45 -6.57 3.88
CA LYS A 58 -1.59 -6.86 3.00
C LYS A 58 -2.70 -5.83 3.19
N ALA A 59 -2.98 -5.44 4.42
CA ALA A 59 -3.99 -4.42 4.73
C ALA A 59 -3.64 -3.09 4.08
N MET A 60 -2.37 -2.67 4.13
CA MET A 60 -1.90 -1.45 3.48
C MET A 60 -1.99 -1.55 1.96
N ALA A 61 -1.60 -2.69 1.38
CA ALA A 61 -1.70 -2.90 -0.05
C ALA A 61 -3.16 -2.86 -0.52
N ASP A 62 -4.06 -3.52 0.20
CA ASP A 62 -5.49 -3.49 -0.12
C ASP A 62 -6.05 -2.07 -0.06
N ARG A 63 -5.64 -1.28 0.91
CA ARG A 63 -6.05 0.12 1.02
C ARG A 63 -5.51 0.95 -0.16
N LEU A 64 -4.26 0.73 -0.56
CA LEU A 64 -3.68 1.39 -1.73
C LEU A 64 -4.49 1.09 -2.99
N ILE A 65 -4.84 -0.18 -3.21
CA ILE A 65 -5.64 -0.58 -4.36
C ILE A 65 -7.01 0.10 -4.35
N ALA A 66 -7.67 0.12 -3.20
CA ALA A 66 -8.99 0.76 -3.06
C ALA A 66 -8.92 2.27 -3.36
N ASP A 67 -7.89 2.93 -2.82
CA ASP A 67 -7.71 4.37 -3.03
C ASP A 67 -7.39 4.69 -4.51
N ALA A 68 -6.52 3.90 -5.14
CA ALA A 68 -6.18 4.09 -6.55
C ALA A 68 -7.41 3.86 -7.45
N ARG A 69 -8.19 2.83 -7.15
CA ARG A 69 -9.40 2.53 -7.91
C ARG A 69 -10.42 3.67 -7.80
N ALA A 70 -10.61 4.20 -6.60
CA ALA A 70 -11.52 5.32 -6.36
C ALA A 70 -11.06 6.60 -7.05
N ALA A 71 -9.75 6.81 -7.16
CA ALA A 71 -9.17 8.00 -7.79
C ALA A 71 -8.94 7.85 -9.30
N GLY A 72 -9.23 6.68 -9.87
CA GLY A 72 -8.98 6.43 -11.29
C GLY A 72 -7.50 6.34 -11.65
N GLN A 73 -6.67 5.88 -10.73
CA GLN A 73 -5.22 5.83 -10.91
C GLN A 73 -4.74 4.42 -11.23
N LYS A 74 -3.64 4.34 -11.99
CA LYS A 74 -2.88 3.10 -12.18
C LYS A 74 -1.66 3.12 -11.28
N ILE A 75 -1.20 1.92 -10.90
CA ILE A 75 -0.07 1.74 -9.99
C ILE A 75 1.04 0.99 -10.71
N ILE A 76 2.24 1.57 -10.72
CA ILE A 76 3.46 0.85 -11.15
C ILE A 76 4.03 0.18 -9.91
N PRO A 77 4.06 -1.17 -9.85
CA PRO A 77 4.49 -1.87 -8.64
C PRO A 77 6.01 -2.07 -8.60
N LEU A 78 6.76 -1.01 -8.22
CA LEU A 78 8.21 -1.12 -8.01
C LEU A 78 8.54 -1.81 -6.70
N CYS A 79 7.73 -1.59 -5.66
CA CYS A 79 7.91 -2.24 -4.37
C CYS A 79 7.80 -3.77 -4.54
N PRO A 80 8.81 -4.56 -4.13
CA PRO A 80 8.77 -6.02 -4.30
C PRO A 80 7.54 -6.68 -3.68
N TYR A 81 7.10 -6.20 -2.53
CA TYR A 81 5.92 -6.73 -1.87
C TYR A 81 4.64 -6.49 -2.70
N VAL A 82 4.43 -5.23 -3.12
CA VAL A 82 3.25 -4.88 -3.92
C VAL A 82 3.28 -5.61 -5.25
N LYS A 83 4.46 -5.74 -5.86
CA LYS A 83 4.60 -6.49 -7.10
C LYS A 83 4.22 -7.96 -6.94
N ALA A 84 4.69 -8.61 -5.88
CA ALA A 84 4.35 -10.01 -5.61
C ALA A 84 2.84 -10.17 -5.39
N GLN A 85 2.21 -9.28 -4.65
CA GLN A 85 0.77 -9.30 -4.43
C GLN A 85 0.01 -9.04 -5.74
N SER A 86 0.52 -8.15 -6.59
CA SER A 86 -0.09 -7.85 -7.90
C SER A 86 -0.09 -9.07 -8.82
N ILE A 87 0.97 -9.86 -8.78
CA ILE A 87 1.04 -11.12 -9.53
C ILE A 87 0.04 -12.13 -8.96
N LYS A 88 -0.01 -12.26 -7.64
CA LYS A 88 -0.92 -13.18 -6.95
C LYS A 88 -2.38 -12.84 -7.20
N HIS A 89 -2.71 -11.54 -7.25
CA HIS A 89 -4.07 -11.05 -7.44
C HIS A 89 -4.27 -10.44 -8.83
N ARG A 90 -3.61 -11.00 -9.84
CA ARG A 90 -3.57 -10.42 -11.18
C ARG A 90 -4.95 -10.05 -11.74
N ASP A 91 -5.91 -10.96 -11.62
CA ASP A 91 -7.24 -10.74 -12.17
C ASP A 91 -8.01 -9.68 -11.37
N GLU A 92 -7.90 -9.71 -10.05
CA GLU A 92 -8.62 -8.76 -9.16
C GLU A 92 -8.09 -7.34 -9.30
N TRP A 93 -6.79 -7.19 -9.55
CA TRP A 93 -6.10 -5.88 -9.59
C TRP A 93 -5.77 -5.42 -11.01
N ALA A 94 -6.28 -6.12 -12.02
CA ALA A 94 -5.97 -5.82 -13.42
C ALA A 94 -6.36 -4.39 -13.81
N ASP A 95 -7.41 -3.84 -13.21
CA ASP A 95 -7.90 -2.50 -13.49
C ASP A 95 -7.02 -1.38 -12.90
N VAL A 96 -6.15 -1.69 -11.93
CA VAL A 96 -5.33 -0.67 -11.26
C VAL A 96 -3.83 -0.88 -11.41
N ILE A 97 -3.36 -2.07 -11.76
CA ILE A 97 -1.92 -2.33 -11.91
C ILE A 97 -1.48 -2.07 -13.35
N GLN A 98 -0.44 -1.28 -13.50
CA GLN A 98 0.22 -1.05 -14.78
C GLN A 98 1.50 -1.87 -14.82
N TRP A 99 1.51 -2.85 -15.70
CA TRP A 99 2.64 -3.77 -15.89
C TRP A 99 3.72 -3.18 -16.79
#